data_c4cbbb8280dd801af7d650a649ad12a3
#
_entry.id   c4cbbb8280dd801af7d650a649ad12a3
#
_cell.length_a   1.000
_cell.length_b   1.000
_cell.length_c   1.000
_cell.angle_alpha   90.00
_cell.angle_beta   90.00
_cell.angle_gamma   90.00
#
_symmetry.space_group_name_H-M   'P 1'
#
loop_
_entity.id
_entity.type
_entity.pdbx_description
1 polymer ?
#
loop_
_entity_poly.entity_id
_entity_poly.type
_entity_poly.pdbx_seq_one_letter_code
_entity_poly.pdbx_strand_id
1 'polypeptide(L)'
;MTFNVEESELEGVLLIQPAIYFDPRGRFFESFQKERYKEIGIEEEFVQDNQSVSLKNTIRGLHYRASPEQAKLVRVIKGEVFDVVVDIRSQSPTFGQWRGYTLSDSNYRQI
;
A
#
# COMPACT_ATOMS: atom_id res chain seq x y z
N MET A 1 -11.69 -0.94 15.11
CA MET A 1 -11.85 -0.59 13.68
C MET A 1 -11.48 -1.78 12.82
N THR A 2 -12.17 -1.96 11.74
CA THR A 2 -11.99 -3.12 10.86
C THR A 2 -11.41 -2.71 9.53
N PHE A 3 -10.82 -3.70 8.83
CA PHE A 3 -10.37 -3.51 7.46
C PHE A 3 -10.86 -4.64 6.58
N ASN A 4 -10.87 -4.38 5.28
CA ASN A 4 -10.88 -5.43 4.27
C ASN A 4 -9.45 -5.61 3.78
N VAL A 5 -8.98 -6.86 3.77
CA VAL A 5 -7.65 -7.20 3.32
C VAL A 5 -7.74 -8.25 2.24
N GLU A 6 -7.11 -7.98 1.10
CA GLU A 6 -6.96 -8.96 0.03
C GLU A 6 -5.47 -9.30 -0.10
N GLU A 7 -5.16 -10.58 -0.05
CA GLU A 7 -3.82 -11.04 -0.36
C GLU A 7 -3.63 -11.09 -1.88
N SER A 8 -2.53 -10.53 -2.35
CA SER A 8 -2.14 -10.64 -3.75
C SER A 8 -1.60 -12.05 -4.02
N GLU A 9 -1.62 -12.45 -5.29
CA GLU A 9 -0.92 -13.65 -5.76
C GLU A 9 0.60 -13.53 -5.57
N LEU A 10 1.12 -12.32 -5.48
CA LEU A 10 2.52 -12.06 -5.11
C LEU A 10 2.61 -12.09 -3.59
N GLU A 11 3.29 -13.11 -3.06
CA GLU A 11 3.43 -13.30 -1.62
C GLU A 11 4.01 -12.05 -0.92
N GLY A 12 3.35 -11.62 0.15
CA GLY A 12 3.75 -10.46 0.93
C GLY A 12 3.16 -9.14 0.47
N VAL A 13 2.39 -9.13 -0.60
CA VAL A 13 1.67 -7.95 -1.07
C VAL A 13 0.22 -8.01 -0.59
N LEU A 14 -0.20 -7.00 0.17
CA LEU A 14 -1.55 -6.90 0.72
C LEU A 14 -2.23 -5.66 0.18
N LEU A 15 -3.48 -5.81 -0.23
CA LEU A 15 -4.34 -4.68 -0.56
C LEU A 15 -5.28 -4.44 0.62
N ILE A 16 -5.17 -3.27 1.23
CA ILE A 16 -5.86 -2.94 2.48
C ILE A 16 -6.85 -1.82 2.24
N GLN A 17 -8.08 -2.02 2.69
CA GLN A 17 -9.07 -0.95 2.67
C GLN A 17 -9.55 -0.73 4.10
N PRO A 18 -9.20 0.40 4.74
CA PRO A 18 -9.68 0.70 6.09
C PRO A 18 -11.19 0.95 6.10
N ALA A 19 -11.79 0.77 7.27
CA ALA A 19 -13.17 1.15 7.49
C ALA A 19 -13.28 2.67 7.50
N ILE A 20 -14.21 3.21 6.73
CA ILE A 20 -14.44 4.65 6.61
C ILE A 20 -15.73 5.02 7.32
N TYR A 21 -15.67 6.02 8.20
CA TYR A 21 -16.80 6.49 8.97
C TYR A 21 -17.23 7.86 8.47
N PHE A 22 -18.43 7.93 7.92
CA PHE A 22 -18.99 9.16 7.36
C PHE A 22 -19.95 9.82 8.33
N ASP A 23 -19.94 11.14 8.39
CA ASP A 23 -20.93 11.96 9.07
C ASP A 23 -21.13 13.28 8.30
N PRO A 24 -22.05 14.17 8.74
CA PRO A 24 -22.29 15.43 8.02
C PRO A 24 -21.07 16.36 7.88
N ARG A 25 -20.04 16.18 8.69
CA ARG A 25 -18.81 16.98 8.62
C ARG A 25 -17.80 16.42 7.61
N GLY A 26 -17.99 15.17 7.14
CA GLY A 26 -17.04 14.51 6.24
C GLY A 26 -16.84 13.05 6.63
N ARG A 27 -15.59 12.65 6.73
CA ARG A 27 -15.24 11.26 6.99
C ARG A 27 -14.01 11.15 7.88
N PHE A 28 -13.95 10.03 8.56
CA PHE A 28 -12.83 9.69 9.45
C PHE A 28 -12.47 8.23 9.22
N PHE A 29 -11.20 7.93 9.21
CA PHE A 29 -10.73 6.56 9.18
C PHE A 29 -9.34 6.47 9.81
N GLU A 30 -9.02 5.28 10.28
CA GLU A 30 -7.69 4.97 10.79
C GLU A 30 -6.82 4.57 9.61
N SER A 31 -5.80 5.35 9.31
CA SER A 31 -4.90 5.10 8.18
C SER A 31 -3.75 4.16 8.52
N PHE A 32 -3.40 4.05 9.79
CA PHE A 32 -2.41 3.11 10.30
C PHE A 32 -2.52 2.99 11.81
N GLN A 33 -2.41 1.75 12.30
CA GLN A 33 -2.26 1.48 13.73
C GLN A 33 -1.45 0.19 13.87
N LYS A 34 -0.32 0.28 14.55
CA LYS A 34 0.70 -0.77 14.62
C LYS A 34 0.14 -2.15 14.98
N GLU A 35 -0.60 -2.24 16.08
CA GLU A 35 -1.07 -3.53 16.59
C GLU A 35 -2.13 -4.15 15.66
N ARG A 36 -3.03 -3.34 15.13
CA ARG A 36 -4.05 -3.83 14.20
C ARG A 36 -3.46 -4.26 12.86
N TYR A 37 -2.45 -3.54 12.37
CA TYR A 37 -1.78 -3.92 11.13
C TYR A 37 -0.93 -5.18 11.32
N LYS A 38 -0.38 -5.38 12.52
CA LYS A 38 0.31 -6.61 12.87
C LYS A 38 -0.62 -7.83 12.80
N GLU A 39 -1.86 -7.68 13.22
CA GLU A 39 -2.86 -8.74 13.17
C GLU A 39 -3.16 -9.21 11.74
N ILE A 40 -2.99 -8.36 10.74
CA ILE A 40 -3.18 -8.72 9.34
C ILE A 40 -1.89 -9.14 8.63
N GLY A 41 -0.79 -9.28 9.37
CA GLY A 41 0.46 -9.82 8.86
C GLY A 41 1.55 -8.80 8.59
N ILE A 42 1.36 -7.54 8.97
CA ILE A 42 2.37 -6.50 8.82
C ILE A 42 3.11 -6.35 10.13
N GLU A 43 4.23 -7.05 10.26
CA GLU A 43 5.03 -7.09 11.48
C GLU A 43 6.14 -6.04 11.50
N GLU A 44 6.44 -5.44 10.36
CA GLU A 44 7.49 -4.46 10.22
C GLU A 44 7.16 -3.19 10.99
N GLU A 45 8.20 -2.58 11.58
CA GLU A 45 8.08 -1.26 12.18
C GLU A 45 8.37 -0.20 11.14
N PHE A 46 7.38 0.66 10.88
CA PHE A 46 7.58 1.81 10.00
C PHE A 46 8.22 2.94 10.78
N VAL A 47 9.42 3.30 10.41
CA VAL A 47 10.25 4.29 11.12
C VAL A 47 10.42 5.59 10.33
N GLN A 48 9.89 5.65 9.12
CA GLN A 48 9.99 6.81 8.25
C GLN A 48 8.76 6.87 7.37
N ASP A 49 8.20 8.05 7.19
CA ASP A 49 7.19 8.27 6.17
C ASP A 49 7.62 9.39 5.23
N ASN A 50 7.20 9.26 3.98
CA ASN A 50 7.48 10.23 2.94
C ASN A 50 6.18 10.56 2.21
N GLN A 51 6.10 11.77 1.71
CA GLN A 51 4.99 12.18 0.88
C GLN A 51 5.52 12.78 -0.41
N SER A 52 5.02 12.32 -1.55
CA SER A 52 5.33 12.91 -2.84
C SER A 52 4.10 13.59 -3.41
N VAL A 53 4.33 14.66 -4.15
CA VAL A 53 3.31 15.37 -4.92
C VAL A 53 3.79 15.40 -6.35
N SER A 54 2.95 14.97 -7.29
CA SER A 54 3.34 14.83 -8.67
C SER A 54 2.34 15.48 -9.60
N LEU A 55 2.84 16.00 -10.71
CA LEU A 55 1.98 16.45 -11.79
C LEU A 55 1.33 15.25 -12.48
N LYS A 56 0.19 15.49 -13.10
CA LYS A 56 -0.48 14.47 -13.92
C LYS A 56 0.47 13.91 -14.98
N ASN A 57 0.36 12.60 -15.23
CA ASN A 57 1.18 11.87 -16.19
C ASN A 57 2.66 11.70 -15.79
N THR A 58 2.96 11.86 -14.50
CA THR A 58 4.28 11.54 -13.97
C THR A 58 4.42 10.05 -13.73
N ILE A 59 5.54 9.48 -14.15
CA ILE A 59 5.94 8.12 -13.84
C ILE A 59 7.15 8.18 -12.93
N ARG A 60 7.11 7.41 -11.85
CA ARG A 60 8.24 7.24 -10.92
C ARG A 60 8.55 5.75 -10.80
N GLY A 61 9.81 5.43 -10.87
CA GLY A 61 10.28 4.06 -10.66
C GLY A 61 10.48 3.30 -11.97
N LEU A 62 10.54 1.99 -11.90
CA LEU A 62 10.42 1.14 -10.70
C LEU A 62 11.59 1.35 -9.75
N HIS A 63 11.33 1.16 -8.44
CA HIS A 63 12.35 1.30 -7.41
C HIS A 63 12.40 0.04 -6.54
N TYR A 64 13.61 -0.33 -6.10
CA TYR A 64 13.76 -1.38 -5.10
C TYR A 64 14.99 -1.13 -4.24
N ARG A 65 15.04 -1.81 -3.11
CA ARG A 65 16.19 -1.78 -2.21
C ARG A 65 16.66 -3.20 -1.94
N ALA A 66 17.89 -3.49 -2.33
CA ALA A 66 18.44 -4.85 -2.22
C ALA A 66 18.81 -5.22 -0.79
N SER A 67 19.45 -4.32 -0.05
CA SER A 67 19.91 -4.57 1.32
C SER A 67 20.13 -3.26 2.08
N PRO A 68 19.61 -3.13 3.32
CA PRO A 68 18.61 -4.00 3.92
C PRO A 68 17.27 -3.93 3.18
N GLU A 69 16.49 -4.99 3.29
CA GLU A 69 15.15 -5.02 2.71
C GLU A 69 14.26 -3.94 3.34
N GLN A 70 13.26 -3.51 2.60
CA GLN A 70 12.41 -2.40 2.98
C GLN A 70 10.94 -2.77 2.74
N ALA A 71 10.12 -2.62 3.79
CA ALA A 71 8.68 -2.69 3.65
C ALA A 71 8.14 -1.30 3.36
N LYS A 72 7.07 -1.23 2.59
CA LYS A 72 6.38 0.02 2.25
C LYS A 72 4.89 -0.14 2.44
N LEU A 73 4.26 0.87 3.01
CA LEU A 73 2.82 1.02 3.06
C LEU A 73 2.47 2.29 2.29
N VAL A 74 1.76 2.12 1.18
CA VAL A 74 1.48 3.20 0.23
C VAL A 74 0.01 3.54 0.24
N ARG A 75 -0.33 4.81 0.33
CA ARG A 75 -1.70 5.30 0.20
C ARG A 75 -1.72 6.64 -0.51
N VAL A 76 -2.88 7.01 -1.04
CA VAL A 76 -3.09 8.28 -1.73
C VAL A 76 -3.92 9.20 -0.86
N ILE A 77 -3.40 10.40 -0.60
CA ILE A 77 -4.09 11.43 0.17
C ILE A 77 -5.02 12.24 -0.74
N LYS A 78 -4.56 12.55 -1.94
CA LYS A 78 -5.32 13.33 -2.92
C LYS A 78 -5.02 12.84 -4.32
N GLY A 79 -6.06 12.57 -5.09
CA GLY A 79 -5.95 12.13 -6.48
C GLY A 79 -5.94 10.61 -6.61
N GLU A 80 -5.25 10.14 -7.64
CA GLU A 80 -5.24 8.73 -8.00
C GLU A 80 -3.88 8.36 -8.57
N VAL A 81 -3.39 7.18 -8.19
CA VAL A 81 -2.18 6.59 -8.77
C VAL A 81 -2.43 5.14 -9.15
N PHE A 82 -1.71 4.69 -10.17
CA PHE A 82 -1.62 3.28 -10.51
C PHE A 82 -0.30 2.75 -9.97
N ASP A 83 -0.35 1.94 -8.94
CA ASP A 83 0.82 1.39 -8.27
C ASP A 83 1.12 0.00 -8.82
N VAL A 84 2.35 -0.21 -9.25
CA VAL A 84 2.78 -1.48 -9.82
C VAL A 84 3.82 -2.11 -8.91
N VAL A 85 3.56 -3.37 -8.54
CA VAL A 85 4.48 -4.19 -7.74
C VAL A 85 4.98 -5.34 -8.59
N VAL A 86 6.30 -5.50 -8.64
CA VAL A 86 6.96 -6.58 -9.37
C VAL A 86 7.69 -7.47 -8.37
N ASP A 87 7.53 -8.78 -8.52
CA ASP A 87 8.28 -9.75 -7.73
C ASP A 87 9.67 -9.93 -8.33
N ILE A 88 10.67 -9.46 -7.61
CA ILE A 88 12.08 -9.58 -8.02
C ILE A 88 12.87 -10.58 -7.16
N ARG A 89 12.19 -11.39 -6.37
CA ARG A 89 12.82 -12.43 -5.55
C ARG A 89 13.14 -13.63 -6.44
N SER A 90 14.42 -13.88 -6.67
CA SER A 90 14.89 -14.89 -7.64
C SER A 90 14.41 -16.31 -7.35
N GLN A 91 14.13 -16.64 -6.08
CA GLN A 91 13.66 -17.96 -5.67
C GLN A 91 12.14 -18.06 -5.55
N SER A 92 11.43 -16.98 -5.83
CA SER A 92 9.96 -16.95 -5.74
C SER A 92 9.34 -17.67 -6.94
N PRO A 93 8.25 -18.44 -6.74
CA PRO A 93 7.52 -19.03 -7.86
C PRO A 93 6.85 -17.99 -8.76
N THR A 94 6.71 -16.75 -8.29
CA THR A 94 6.15 -15.64 -9.07
C THR A 94 7.20 -14.65 -9.53
N PHE A 95 8.48 -15.03 -9.51
CA PHE A 95 9.57 -14.16 -9.96
C PHE A 95 9.28 -13.56 -11.34
N GLY A 96 9.43 -12.25 -11.45
CA GLY A 96 9.20 -11.50 -12.68
C GLY A 96 7.73 -11.15 -12.95
N GLN A 97 6.80 -11.70 -12.19
CA GLN A 97 5.39 -11.32 -12.32
C GLN A 97 5.11 -9.99 -11.63
N TRP A 98 4.11 -9.31 -12.10
CA TRP A 98 3.70 -8.02 -11.55
C TRP A 98 2.20 -7.93 -11.40
N ARG A 99 1.76 -7.02 -10.52
CA ARG A 99 0.34 -6.68 -10.34
C ARG A 99 0.23 -5.17 -10.23
N GLY A 100 -0.87 -4.63 -10.72
CA GLY A 100 -1.16 -3.20 -10.65
C GLY A 100 -2.41 -2.94 -9.83
N TYR A 101 -2.37 -1.86 -9.05
CA TYR A 101 -3.46 -1.48 -8.15
C TYR A 101 -3.73 0.01 -8.29
N THR A 102 -5.00 0.36 -8.44
CA THR A 102 -5.40 1.76 -8.41
C THR A 102 -5.64 2.17 -6.96
N LEU A 103 -4.89 3.16 -6.51
CA LEU A 103 -5.02 3.77 -5.18
C LEU A 103 -5.52 5.19 -5.36
N SER A 104 -6.53 5.59 -4.59
CA SER A 104 -7.10 6.93 -4.74
C SER A 104 -7.66 7.46 -3.43
N ASP A 105 -7.97 8.75 -3.42
CA ASP A 105 -8.67 9.39 -2.32
C ASP A 105 -10.15 9.04 -2.27
N SER A 106 -10.66 8.30 -3.24
CA SER A 106 -12.04 7.83 -3.27
C SER A 106 -12.19 6.36 -2.90
N ASN A 107 -11.19 5.51 -3.14
CA ASN A 107 -11.23 4.11 -2.75
C ASN A 107 -10.51 3.81 -1.43
N TYR A 108 -9.70 4.72 -0.92
CA TYR A 108 -8.97 4.63 0.37
C TYR A 108 -8.06 3.41 0.49
N ARG A 109 -7.71 2.79 -0.61
CA ARG A 109 -6.89 1.58 -0.60
C ARG A 109 -5.44 1.88 -0.27
N GLN A 110 -4.83 0.93 0.39
CA GLN A 110 -3.41 0.93 0.72
C GLN A 110 -2.79 -0.38 0.23
N ILE A 111 -1.54 -0.33 -0.11
CA ILE A 111 -0.81 -1.51 -0.54
C ILE A 111 0.56 -1.58 0.16
#